data_eefd8f79f540be6099d215e5cd0f32a5
#
_entry.id   eefd8f79f540be6099d215e5cd0f32a5
#
_cell.length_a   1.000
_cell.length_b   1.000
_cell.length_c   1.000
_cell.angle_alpha   90.00
_cell.angle_beta   90.00
_cell.angle_gamma   90.00
#
_symmetry.space_group_name_H-M   'P 1'
#
loop_
_entity.id
_entity.type
_entity.pdbx_description
1 polymer ?
#
loop_
_entity_poly.entity_id
_entity_poly.type
_entity_poly.pdbx_seq_one_letter_code
_entity_poly.pdbx_strand_id
1 'polypeptide(L)'
;DDDRSLLAWLDQLIRHGLSRLRNTPATEAFLPELIRRIGPIRATNFGELFTVRARLADEGDADSTAYTGLRLGQHTDLPTRETPPGFQFLHCLENTVAGGASRMTDGLTVVDELRRRHPADHEALTTLRWSFLNRAVDEEHRWSGPIIDHAADSDPLPLTLRAFYPVRAFPLMDPADQPRAYAALRRFSEVAHDDRFQLSSTFRPGDLVGFDNRRVLHGRDAFEPGAGTRVLQGCYLDHDDL
;
A
#
# COMPACT_ATOMS: atom_id res chain seq x y z
N ASP A 1 -0.74 26.27 5.42
CA ASP A 1 0.22 26.57 6.51
C ASP A 1 -0.43 26.79 7.89
N ASP A 2 -1.73 26.56 8.01
CA ASP A 2 -2.43 26.67 9.30
C ASP A 2 -2.95 25.30 9.76
N ASP A 3 -3.20 25.16 11.06
CA ASP A 3 -3.70 23.94 11.66
C ASP A 3 -5.10 23.56 11.12
N ARG A 4 -5.90 24.56 10.70
CA ARG A 4 -7.22 24.31 10.12
C ARG A 4 -7.11 23.56 8.79
N SER A 5 -6.18 23.96 7.91
CA SER A 5 -5.94 23.29 6.63
C SER A 5 -5.38 21.89 6.84
N LEU A 6 -4.51 21.71 7.82
CA LEU A 6 -3.98 20.40 8.21
C LEU A 6 -5.11 19.48 8.70
N LEU A 7 -5.93 19.95 9.63
CA LEU A 7 -7.09 19.19 10.14
C LEU A 7 -8.08 18.83 9.04
N ALA A 8 -8.35 19.74 8.11
CA ALA A 8 -9.24 19.45 6.97
C ALA A 8 -8.67 18.37 6.05
N TRP A 9 -7.35 18.35 5.84
CA TRP A 9 -6.68 17.31 5.07
C TRP A 9 -6.71 15.95 5.78
N LEU A 10 -6.47 15.92 7.09
CA LEU A 10 -6.52 14.71 7.92
C LEU A 10 -7.95 14.15 7.99
N ASP A 11 -8.97 15.01 8.13
CA ASP A 11 -10.38 14.59 8.09
C ASP A 11 -10.72 13.88 6.75
N GLN A 12 -10.22 14.40 5.63
CA GLN A 12 -10.37 13.73 4.33
C GLN A 12 -9.66 12.37 4.29
N LEU A 13 -8.44 12.29 4.84
CA LEU A 13 -7.68 11.06 4.92
C LEU A 13 -8.41 9.99 5.73
N ILE A 14 -8.90 10.33 6.91
CA ILE A 14 -9.64 9.42 7.78
C ILE A 14 -10.94 8.95 7.11
N ARG A 15 -11.73 9.87 6.57
CA ARG A 15 -13.04 9.54 5.97
C ARG A 15 -12.93 8.68 4.72
N HIS A 16 -12.03 9.06 3.83
CA HIS A 16 -11.93 8.43 2.50
C HIS A 16 -10.80 7.41 2.38
N GLY A 17 -9.95 7.29 3.40
CA GLY A 17 -8.76 6.42 3.37
C GLY A 17 -7.65 6.93 2.45
N LEU A 18 -7.88 8.04 1.75
CA LEU A 18 -6.96 8.62 0.77
C LEU A 18 -7.15 10.14 0.71
N SER A 19 -6.05 10.88 0.74
CA SER A 19 -6.07 12.34 0.56
C SER A 19 -4.79 12.82 -0.12
N ARG A 20 -4.87 13.95 -0.86
CA ARG A 20 -3.75 14.48 -1.63
C ARG A 20 -3.57 15.98 -1.37
N LEU A 21 -2.34 16.37 -1.06
CA LEU A 21 -1.88 17.75 -1.12
C LEU A 21 -1.18 18.00 -2.47
N ARG A 22 -1.30 19.21 -2.99
CA ARG A 22 -0.63 19.66 -4.20
C ARG A 22 0.18 20.93 -3.94
N ASN A 23 1.18 21.16 -4.78
CA ASN A 23 2.01 22.36 -4.73
C ASN A 23 2.72 22.54 -3.38
N THR A 24 3.05 21.44 -2.72
CA THR A 24 3.92 21.47 -1.54
C THR A 24 5.37 21.68 -1.98
N PRO A 25 6.26 22.16 -1.12
CA PRO A 25 7.69 22.24 -1.43
C PRO A 25 8.22 20.84 -1.79
N ALA A 26 8.78 20.67 -2.99
CA ALA A 26 9.35 19.39 -3.45
C ALA A 26 10.77 19.19 -2.87
N THR A 27 10.90 19.19 -1.56
CA THR A 27 12.17 19.04 -0.82
C THR A 27 12.09 17.88 0.15
N GLU A 28 13.22 17.23 0.42
CA GLU A 28 13.29 16.10 1.35
C GLU A 28 12.91 16.47 2.80
N ALA A 29 13.07 17.74 3.18
CA ALA A 29 12.74 18.21 4.52
C ALA A 29 11.22 18.31 4.75
N PHE A 30 10.43 18.59 3.69
CA PHE A 30 9.00 18.89 3.83
C PHE A 30 8.19 17.75 4.43
N LEU A 31 8.36 16.52 3.91
CA LEU A 31 7.58 15.36 4.37
C LEU A 31 7.79 15.09 5.87
N PRO A 32 9.03 14.92 6.38
CA PRO A 32 9.22 14.63 7.80
C PRO A 32 8.80 15.81 8.71
N GLU A 33 8.96 17.05 8.28
CA GLU A 33 8.49 18.22 9.04
C GLU A 33 6.97 18.22 9.19
N LEU A 34 6.24 17.97 8.10
CA LEU A 34 4.78 17.88 8.12
C LEU A 34 4.29 16.73 8.99
N ILE A 35 4.84 15.53 8.79
CA ILE A 35 4.33 14.33 9.44
C ILE A 35 4.61 14.35 10.95
N ARG A 36 5.76 14.87 11.40
CA ARG A 36 6.05 15.02 12.84
C ARG A 36 5.14 16.02 13.58
N ARG A 37 4.40 16.85 12.86
CA ARG A 37 3.32 17.68 13.46
C ARG A 37 2.06 16.86 13.74
N ILE A 38 1.92 15.68 13.12
CA ILE A 38 0.78 14.80 13.29
C ILE A 38 1.11 13.77 14.37
N GLY A 39 2.21 13.03 14.20
CA GLY A 39 2.64 11.97 15.10
C GLY A 39 4.07 11.50 14.85
N PRO A 40 4.56 10.54 15.64
CA PRO A 40 5.87 9.95 15.45
C PRO A 40 5.92 9.13 14.19
N ILE A 41 6.94 9.34 13.35
CA ILE A 41 7.16 8.53 12.16
C ILE A 41 7.51 7.09 12.61
N ARG A 42 6.77 6.11 12.09
CA ARG A 42 7.01 4.70 12.39
C ARG A 42 8.27 4.21 11.68
N ALA A 43 9.28 3.80 12.44
CA ALA A 43 10.45 3.15 11.89
C ALA A 43 10.11 1.72 11.40
N THR A 44 10.64 1.36 10.25
CA THR A 44 10.53 0.02 9.64
C THR A 44 11.91 -0.49 9.27
N ASN A 45 11.99 -1.67 8.63
CA ASN A 45 13.23 -2.13 8.01
C ASN A 45 13.75 -1.22 6.86
N PHE A 46 12.95 -0.25 6.41
CA PHE A 46 13.37 0.81 5.48
C PHE A 46 13.79 2.10 6.19
N GLY A 47 13.86 2.12 7.52
CA GLY A 47 14.08 3.31 8.34
C GLY A 47 12.78 4.06 8.64
N GLU A 48 12.90 5.30 9.14
CA GLU A 48 11.78 6.24 9.31
C GLU A 48 11.32 6.82 7.97
N LEU A 49 12.28 7.15 7.12
CA LEU A 49 12.07 7.67 5.77
C LEU A 49 12.66 6.71 4.76
N PHE A 50 11.97 6.51 3.66
CA PHE A 50 12.48 5.74 2.53
C PHE A 50 12.32 6.51 1.22
N THR A 51 13.19 6.22 0.26
CA THR A 51 13.14 6.85 -1.06
C THR A 51 12.91 5.78 -2.11
N VAL A 52 11.83 5.95 -2.89
CA VAL A 52 11.52 5.11 -4.05
C VAL A 52 12.09 5.77 -5.29
N ARG A 53 13.20 5.24 -5.76
CA ARG A 53 13.84 5.61 -7.03
C ARG A 53 14.05 4.33 -7.84
N ALA A 54 13.62 4.31 -9.10
CA ALA A 54 13.92 3.17 -9.95
C ALA A 54 15.44 3.10 -10.23
N ARG A 55 15.99 1.91 -10.06
CA ARG A 55 17.41 1.60 -10.36
C ARG A 55 17.53 1.08 -11.78
N LEU A 56 18.63 1.38 -12.44
CA LEU A 56 19.01 0.73 -13.69
C LEU A 56 19.47 -0.71 -13.41
N ALA A 57 19.36 -1.58 -14.40
CA ALA A 57 19.65 -3.02 -14.25
C ALA A 57 21.10 -3.33 -13.83
N ASP A 58 22.02 -2.40 -14.05
CA ASP A 58 23.44 -2.47 -13.71
C ASP A 58 23.77 -1.91 -12.32
N GLU A 59 22.81 -1.33 -11.60
CA GLU A 59 22.99 -0.79 -10.23
C GLU A 59 22.81 -1.86 -9.13
N GLY A 60 22.80 -3.15 -9.47
CA GLY A 60 22.63 -4.29 -8.58
C GLY A 60 21.18 -4.77 -8.47
N ASP A 61 20.98 -5.90 -7.78
CA ASP A 61 19.65 -6.46 -7.56
C ASP A 61 18.77 -5.49 -6.76
N ALA A 62 17.59 -5.21 -7.28
CA ALA A 62 16.63 -4.41 -6.54
C ALA A 62 16.03 -5.25 -5.40
N ASP A 63 16.28 -4.86 -4.16
CA ASP A 63 15.75 -5.53 -2.95
C ASP A 63 14.22 -5.52 -2.88
N SER A 64 13.57 -4.72 -3.72
CA SER A 64 12.12 -4.61 -3.79
C SER A 64 11.67 -4.26 -5.21
N THR A 65 10.51 -4.79 -5.60
CA THR A 65 9.84 -4.45 -6.87
C THR A 65 9.51 -2.96 -7.00
N ALA A 66 9.46 -2.23 -5.88
CA ALA A 66 9.26 -0.78 -5.87
C ALA A 66 10.40 -0.02 -6.58
N TYR A 67 11.62 -0.57 -6.59
CA TYR A 67 12.80 0.04 -7.21
C TYR A 67 12.99 -0.32 -8.68
N THR A 68 12.09 -1.09 -9.27
CA THR A 68 12.11 -1.44 -10.70
C THR A 68 11.20 -0.53 -11.52
N GLY A 69 11.36 -0.51 -12.86
CA GLY A 69 10.41 0.11 -13.78
C GLY A 69 9.20 -0.75 -14.12
N LEU A 70 9.13 -1.98 -13.63
CA LEU A 70 8.03 -2.90 -13.89
C LEU A 70 6.73 -2.43 -13.26
N ARG A 71 5.60 -2.86 -13.81
CA ARG A 71 4.29 -2.64 -13.17
C ARG A 71 4.28 -3.26 -11.78
N LEU A 72 3.87 -2.47 -10.79
CA LEU A 72 3.59 -2.93 -9.46
C LEU A 72 2.07 -3.03 -9.29
N GLY A 73 1.56 -4.25 -9.12
CA GLY A 73 0.13 -4.50 -8.95
C GLY A 73 -0.40 -3.91 -7.64
N GLN A 74 -1.72 -3.87 -7.52
CA GLN A 74 -2.42 -3.37 -6.34
C GLN A 74 -2.03 -4.19 -5.10
N HIS A 75 -1.52 -3.53 -4.06
CA HIS A 75 -1.01 -4.15 -2.84
C HIS A 75 -1.15 -3.23 -1.63
N THR A 76 -0.93 -3.80 -0.46
CA THR A 76 -0.70 -3.10 0.81
C THR A 76 0.73 -3.36 1.27
N ASP A 77 1.35 -2.39 1.92
CA ASP A 77 2.72 -2.52 2.38
C ASP A 77 2.83 -3.31 3.69
N LEU A 78 3.93 -4.05 3.81
CA LEU A 78 4.37 -4.77 5.02
C LEU A 78 3.31 -5.75 5.60
N PRO A 79 2.64 -6.58 4.78
CA PRO A 79 1.65 -7.55 5.26
C PRO A 79 2.25 -8.64 6.12
N THR A 80 3.58 -8.74 6.21
CA THR A 80 4.35 -9.67 7.02
C THR A 80 4.45 -9.25 8.48
N ARG A 81 4.01 -8.03 8.82
CA ARG A 81 3.97 -7.55 10.20
C ARG A 81 2.67 -7.97 10.87
N GLU A 82 2.72 -8.32 12.16
CA GLU A 82 1.53 -8.55 12.98
C GLU A 82 0.58 -7.35 12.87
N THR A 83 1.14 -6.17 13.08
CA THR A 83 0.45 -4.90 12.88
C THR A 83 1.11 -4.17 11.70
N PRO A 84 0.55 -4.23 10.48
CA PRO A 84 1.03 -3.43 9.37
C PRO A 84 0.95 -1.93 9.69
N PRO A 85 1.77 -1.06 9.07
CA PRO A 85 1.64 0.38 9.22
C PRO A 85 0.22 0.85 8.94
N GLY A 86 -0.23 1.84 9.71
CA GLY A 86 -1.57 2.43 9.56
C GLY A 86 -1.65 3.29 8.30
N PHE A 87 -0.98 4.42 8.31
CA PHE A 87 -0.97 5.35 7.18
C PHE A 87 0.39 5.34 6.48
N GLN A 88 0.33 5.46 5.16
CA GLN A 88 1.51 5.69 4.32
C GLN A 88 1.41 7.04 3.65
N PHE A 89 2.53 7.74 3.59
CA PHE A 89 2.66 9.00 2.89
C PHE A 89 3.72 8.88 1.80
N LEU A 90 3.39 9.37 0.60
CA LEU A 90 4.28 9.40 -0.55
C LEU A 90 4.35 10.82 -1.08
N HIS A 91 5.53 11.42 -1.02
CA HIS A 91 5.82 12.76 -1.49
C HIS A 91 6.65 12.72 -2.76
N CYS A 92 6.19 13.33 -3.83
CA CYS A 92 6.88 13.39 -5.11
C CYS A 92 7.92 14.52 -5.10
N LEU A 93 9.19 14.16 -5.12
CA LEU A 93 10.31 15.10 -5.22
C LEU A 93 10.63 15.42 -6.69
N GLU A 94 10.61 14.39 -7.54
CA GLU A 94 10.91 14.51 -8.96
C GLU A 94 10.11 13.48 -9.76
N ASN A 95 9.59 13.87 -10.92
CA ASN A 95 8.95 12.94 -11.85
C ASN A 95 8.99 13.50 -13.28
N THR A 96 9.92 13.00 -14.08
CA THR A 96 10.11 13.35 -15.49
C THR A 96 9.88 12.16 -16.43
N VAL A 97 9.59 10.95 -15.87
CA VAL A 97 9.34 9.77 -16.69
C VAL A 97 7.99 9.81 -17.38
N ALA A 98 7.91 9.21 -18.56
CA ALA A 98 6.65 8.89 -19.20
C ALA A 98 6.07 7.59 -18.62
N GLY A 99 4.77 7.54 -18.31
CA GLY A 99 4.15 6.41 -17.66
C GLY A 99 4.27 6.45 -16.13
N GLY A 100 4.29 5.29 -15.47
CA GLY A 100 4.44 5.18 -14.01
C GLY A 100 3.30 5.82 -13.21
N ALA A 101 2.09 5.90 -13.77
CA ALA A 101 0.93 6.42 -13.06
C ALA A 101 0.66 5.58 -11.79
N SER A 102 0.46 6.25 -10.68
CA SER A 102 0.04 5.60 -9.44
C SER A 102 -1.42 5.19 -9.53
N ARG A 103 -1.73 3.99 -9.06
CA ARG A 103 -3.06 3.40 -9.01
C ARG A 103 -3.47 3.21 -7.57
N MET A 104 -4.69 3.63 -7.22
CA MET A 104 -5.24 3.49 -5.88
C MET A 104 -6.63 2.86 -5.97
N THR A 105 -6.92 1.89 -5.10
CA THR A 105 -8.23 1.22 -5.02
C THR A 105 -8.68 1.17 -3.57
N ASP A 106 -9.89 1.63 -3.28
CA ASP A 106 -10.46 1.51 -1.94
C ASP A 106 -10.82 0.05 -1.65
N GLY A 107 -10.13 -0.53 -0.68
CA GLY A 107 -10.33 -1.91 -0.26
C GLY A 107 -11.72 -2.18 0.32
N LEU A 108 -12.39 -1.20 0.95
CA LEU A 108 -13.77 -1.35 1.38
C LEU A 108 -14.70 -1.62 0.19
N THR A 109 -14.48 -0.93 -0.93
CA THR A 109 -15.23 -1.17 -2.16
C THR A 109 -14.97 -2.56 -2.72
N VAL A 110 -13.71 -3.02 -2.69
CA VAL A 110 -13.34 -4.39 -3.12
C VAL A 110 -14.03 -5.44 -2.25
N VAL A 111 -13.97 -5.28 -0.93
CA VAL A 111 -14.60 -6.20 0.03
C VAL A 111 -16.11 -6.23 -0.15
N ASP A 112 -16.76 -5.08 -0.32
CA ASP A 112 -18.21 -5.01 -0.55
C ASP A 112 -18.63 -5.66 -1.87
N GLU A 113 -17.88 -5.46 -2.95
CA GLU A 113 -18.13 -6.11 -4.25
C GLU A 113 -17.99 -7.63 -4.13
N LEU A 114 -16.95 -8.12 -3.46
CA LEU A 114 -16.75 -9.55 -3.20
C LEU A 114 -17.89 -10.13 -2.35
N ARG A 115 -18.25 -9.47 -1.26
CA ARG A 115 -19.34 -9.92 -0.38
C ARG A 115 -20.67 -10.05 -1.14
N ARG A 116 -20.98 -9.08 -2.01
CA ARG A 116 -22.25 -9.06 -2.74
C ARG A 116 -22.28 -10.02 -3.93
N ARG A 117 -21.20 -10.12 -4.70
CA ARG A 117 -21.19 -10.84 -5.97
C ARG A 117 -20.47 -12.19 -5.93
N HIS A 118 -19.57 -12.37 -4.98
CA HIS A 118 -18.72 -13.54 -4.84
C HIS A 118 -18.62 -13.98 -3.37
N PRO A 119 -19.76 -14.29 -2.69
CA PRO A 119 -19.78 -14.53 -1.24
C PRO A 119 -18.91 -15.72 -0.81
N ALA A 120 -18.77 -16.76 -1.63
CA ALA A 120 -17.89 -17.89 -1.34
C ALA A 120 -16.41 -17.50 -1.40
N ASP A 121 -16.02 -16.61 -2.34
CA ASP A 121 -14.65 -16.09 -2.42
C ASP A 121 -14.38 -15.15 -1.23
N HIS A 122 -15.35 -14.31 -0.87
CA HIS A 122 -15.25 -13.44 0.31
C HIS A 122 -15.06 -14.27 1.59
N GLU A 123 -15.86 -15.31 1.80
CA GLU A 123 -15.72 -16.22 2.95
C GLU A 123 -14.33 -16.86 2.97
N ALA A 124 -13.83 -17.37 1.84
CA ALA A 124 -12.49 -17.96 1.77
C ALA A 124 -11.38 -16.92 2.12
N LEU A 125 -11.52 -15.66 1.69
CA LEU A 125 -10.55 -14.60 1.95
C LEU A 125 -10.56 -14.11 3.41
N THR A 126 -11.66 -14.28 4.12
CA THR A 126 -11.80 -13.89 5.53
C THR A 126 -11.47 -15.03 6.50
N THR A 127 -11.54 -16.29 6.07
CA THR A 127 -11.38 -17.45 6.96
C THR A 127 -10.09 -18.23 6.74
N LEU A 128 -9.62 -18.34 5.49
CA LEU A 128 -8.42 -19.11 5.18
C LEU A 128 -7.15 -18.29 5.44
N ARG A 129 -6.21 -18.93 6.13
CA ARG A 129 -4.97 -18.28 6.56
C ARG A 129 -3.89 -18.43 5.50
N TRP A 130 -3.37 -17.31 5.05
CA TRP A 130 -2.20 -17.22 4.18
C TRP A 130 -0.94 -16.95 5.00
N SER A 131 0.19 -17.41 4.51
CA SER A 131 1.49 -17.09 5.08
C SER A 131 2.15 -15.99 4.27
N PHE A 132 2.71 -15.01 4.96
CA PHE A 132 3.50 -13.92 4.42
C PHE A 132 4.89 -14.00 5.01
N LEU A 133 5.91 -13.93 4.17
CA LEU A 133 7.32 -14.01 4.56
C LEU A 133 8.12 -12.99 3.77
N ASN A 134 8.82 -12.13 4.47
CA ASN A 134 9.89 -11.31 3.91
C ASN A 134 11.20 -11.70 4.61
N ARG A 135 12.19 -12.05 3.80
CA ARG A 135 13.53 -12.44 4.29
C ARG A 135 14.56 -11.56 3.61
N ALA A 136 15.29 -10.79 4.40
CA ALA A 136 16.50 -10.08 4.02
C ALA A 136 17.71 -10.77 4.65
N VAL A 137 18.91 -10.20 4.46
CA VAL A 137 20.16 -10.79 4.97
C VAL A 137 20.13 -10.95 6.49
N ASP A 138 19.67 -9.91 7.21
CA ASP A 138 19.73 -9.84 8.67
C ASP A 138 18.34 -9.84 9.34
N GLU A 139 17.27 -9.90 8.56
CA GLU A 139 15.91 -9.79 9.07
C GLU A 139 14.96 -10.80 8.41
N GLU A 140 14.08 -11.37 9.22
CA GLU A 140 12.96 -12.17 8.73
C GLU A 140 11.68 -11.70 9.42
N HIS A 141 10.67 -11.35 8.60
CA HIS A 141 9.33 -11.01 9.08
C HIS A 141 8.33 -12.00 8.53
N ARG A 142 7.58 -12.61 9.43
CA ARG A 142 6.59 -13.63 9.10
C ARG A 142 5.27 -13.33 9.80
N TRP A 143 4.19 -13.45 9.06
CA TRP A 143 2.83 -13.39 9.58
C TRP A 143 1.95 -14.45 8.90
N SER A 144 0.95 -14.94 9.60
CA SER A 144 -0.06 -15.82 9.02
C SER A 144 -1.45 -15.34 9.42
N GLY A 145 -2.28 -15.06 8.45
CA GLY A 145 -3.63 -14.56 8.64
C GLY A 145 -4.45 -14.54 7.34
N PRO A 146 -5.72 -14.13 7.42
CA PRO A 146 -6.55 -13.98 6.24
C PRO A 146 -6.07 -12.81 5.35
N ILE A 147 -6.54 -12.77 4.11
CA ILE A 147 -6.33 -11.63 3.19
C ILE A 147 -7.18 -10.43 3.64
N ILE A 148 -8.42 -10.71 4.04
CA ILE A 148 -9.37 -9.73 4.57
C ILE A 148 -9.51 -10.01 6.07
N ASP A 149 -8.93 -9.15 6.88
CA ASP A 149 -8.94 -9.27 8.33
C ASP A 149 -9.82 -8.16 8.91
N HIS A 150 -10.94 -8.55 9.48
CA HIS A 150 -11.82 -7.67 10.24
C HIS A 150 -11.56 -7.89 11.72
N ALA A 151 -11.46 -6.83 12.50
CA ALA A 151 -11.52 -6.99 13.94
C ALA A 151 -12.84 -7.65 14.32
N ALA A 152 -12.76 -8.73 15.10
CA ALA A 152 -13.94 -9.43 15.56
C ALA A 152 -14.91 -8.43 16.22
N ASP A 153 -16.18 -8.50 15.86
CA ASP A 153 -17.29 -7.68 16.40
C ASP A 153 -17.29 -6.19 16.01
N SER A 154 -16.47 -5.73 15.06
CA SER A 154 -16.55 -4.35 14.57
C SER A 154 -17.23 -4.24 13.21
N ASP A 155 -18.14 -3.28 13.09
CA ASP A 155 -18.74 -2.86 11.82
C ASP A 155 -17.68 -2.17 10.97
N PRO A 156 -17.61 -2.37 9.71
CA PRO A 156 -16.58 -2.62 8.71
C PRO A 156 -15.17 -2.11 9.01
N LEU A 157 -14.93 -1.42 10.09
CA LEU A 157 -13.63 -0.90 10.49
C LEU A 157 -13.31 -1.30 11.94
N PRO A 158 -12.05 -1.61 12.27
CA PRO A 158 -10.89 -1.52 11.38
C PRO A 158 -10.73 -2.73 10.44
N LEU A 159 -10.58 -2.45 9.15
CA LEU A 159 -10.20 -3.41 8.12
C LEU A 159 -8.67 -3.49 8.02
N THR A 160 -8.12 -4.70 7.90
CA THR A 160 -6.73 -4.89 7.50
C THR A 160 -6.67 -5.79 6.28
N LEU A 161 -6.33 -5.25 5.14
CA LEU A 161 -6.03 -6.01 3.93
C LEU A 161 -4.55 -6.40 3.91
N ARG A 162 -4.28 -7.65 3.57
CA ARG A 162 -2.91 -8.17 3.42
C ARG A 162 -2.72 -8.69 2.00
N ALA A 163 -2.27 -7.82 1.10
CA ALA A 163 -2.22 -8.10 -0.32
C ALA A 163 -0.89 -7.65 -0.92
N PHE A 164 0.15 -8.48 -0.84
CA PHE A 164 1.40 -8.26 -1.55
C PHE A 164 1.97 -9.58 -2.04
N TYR A 165 1.82 -9.84 -3.34
CA TYR A 165 2.21 -11.09 -3.97
C TYR A 165 3.68 -11.49 -3.71
N PRO A 166 4.68 -10.60 -3.84
CA PRO A 166 6.10 -10.98 -3.71
C PRO A 166 6.49 -11.57 -2.35
N VAL A 167 5.78 -11.21 -1.29
CA VAL A 167 6.06 -11.71 0.08
C VAL A 167 5.07 -12.77 0.55
N ARG A 168 4.21 -13.28 -0.35
CA ARG A 168 3.32 -14.39 -0.03
C ARG A 168 4.10 -15.71 -0.11
N ALA A 169 4.15 -16.41 1.01
CA ALA A 169 4.77 -17.72 1.13
C ALA A 169 3.76 -18.85 0.85
N PHE A 170 4.24 -20.10 0.87
CA PHE A 170 3.36 -21.26 0.78
C PHE A 170 2.34 -21.24 1.91
N PRO A 171 1.04 -21.38 1.59
CA PRO A 171 0.00 -21.37 2.61
C PRO A 171 0.07 -22.65 3.44
N LEU A 172 0.03 -22.48 4.78
CA LEU A 172 -0.09 -23.57 5.73
C LEU A 172 -1.58 -23.86 6.00
N MET A 173 -2.31 -24.24 4.96
CA MET A 173 -3.72 -24.61 5.03
C MET A 173 -3.93 -26.04 4.55
N ASP A 174 -5.09 -26.63 4.85
CA ASP A 174 -5.45 -27.95 4.35
C ASP A 174 -5.31 -27.98 2.80
N PRO A 175 -4.66 -29.00 2.23
CA PRO A 175 -4.58 -29.16 0.77
C PRO A 175 -5.93 -29.11 0.06
N ALA A 176 -7.00 -29.58 0.71
CA ALA A 176 -8.36 -29.52 0.18
C ALA A 176 -8.88 -28.07 0.02
N ASP A 177 -8.41 -27.14 0.84
CA ASP A 177 -8.80 -25.72 0.79
C ASP A 177 -8.01 -24.91 -0.24
N GLN A 178 -6.83 -25.37 -0.65
CA GLN A 178 -5.94 -24.62 -1.53
C GLN A 178 -6.60 -24.20 -2.85
N PRO A 179 -7.33 -25.06 -3.58
CA PRO A 179 -7.98 -24.66 -4.83
C PRO A 179 -8.94 -23.48 -4.66
N ARG A 180 -9.79 -23.50 -3.61
CA ARG A 180 -10.73 -22.41 -3.34
C ARG A 180 -10.02 -21.14 -2.85
N ALA A 181 -8.97 -21.27 -2.04
CA ALA A 181 -8.17 -20.15 -1.59
C ALA A 181 -7.51 -19.40 -2.76
N TYR A 182 -6.88 -20.12 -3.70
CA TYR A 182 -6.27 -19.53 -4.89
C TYR A 182 -7.30 -18.93 -5.85
N ALA A 183 -8.48 -19.57 -5.99
CA ALA A 183 -9.58 -19.02 -6.78
C ALA A 183 -10.06 -17.68 -6.20
N ALA A 184 -10.30 -17.63 -4.90
CA ALA A 184 -10.71 -16.43 -4.18
C ALA A 184 -9.66 -15.31 -4.26
N LEU A 185 -8.38 -15.64 -4.10
CA LEU A 185 -7.30 -14.66 -4.24
C LEU A 185 -7.20 -14.07 -5.65
N ARG A 186 -7.42 -14.90 -6.68
CA ARG A 186 -7.48 -14.43 -8.07
C ARG A 186 -8.67 -13.49 -8.26
N ARG A 187 -9.84 -13.84 -7.71
CA ARG A 187 -11.03 -12.97 -7.75
C ARG A 187 -10.79 -11.65 -7.05
N PHE A 188 -10.17 -11.66 -5.87
CA PHE A 188 -9.74 -10.45 -5.18
C PHE A 188 -8.87 -9.57 -6.07
N SER A 189 -7.87 -10.15 -6.71
CA SER A 189 -6.99 -9.43 -7.63
C SER A 189 -7.73 -8.86 -8.83
N GLU A 190 -8.64 -9.62 -9.44
CA GLU A 190 -9.48 -9.16 -10.56
C GLU A 190 -10.31 -7.93 -10.16
N VAL A 191 -10.99 -7.98 -9.01
CA VAL A 191 -11.79 -6.86 -8.51
C VAL A 191 -10.90 -5.66 -8.15
N ALA A 192 -9.77 -5.88 -7.48
CA ALA A 192 -8.85 -4.82 -7.10
C ALA A 192 -8.22 -4.11 -8.31
N HIS A 193 -8.10 -4.80 -9.45
CA HIS A 193 -7.56 -4.24 -10.69
C HIS A 193 -8.63 -3.80 -11.69
N ASP A 194 -9.91 -3.85 -11.33
CA ASP A 194 -10.99 -3.38 -12.20
C ASP A 194 -10.94 -1.83 -12.28
N ASP A 195 -10.83 -1.29 -13.49
CA ASP A 195 -10.74 0.15 -13.74
C ASP A 195 -11.92 0.95 -13.15
N ARG A 196 -13.06 0.31 -12.93
CA ARG A 196 -14.23 0.95 -12.27
C ARG A 196 -13.95 1.41 -10.84
N PHE A 197 -13.01 0.75 -10.16
CA PHE A 197 -12.67 1.00 -8.77
C PHE A 197 -11.32 1.69 -8.58
N GLN A 198 -10.57 1.88 -9.68
CA GLN A 198 -9.23 2.46 -9.62
C GLN A 198 -9.24 3.98 -9.83
N LEU A 199 -8.54 4.66 -8.96
CA LEU A 199 -8.08 6.02 -9.20
C LEU A 199 -6.68 5.98 -9.81
N SER A 200 -6.49 6.65 -10.93
CA SER A 200 -5.19 6.78 -11.60
C SER A 200 -4.69 8.21 -11.51
N SER A 201 -3.42 8.39 -11.16
CA SER A 201 -2.81 9.72 -11.07
C SER A 201 -1.32 9.67 -11.33
N THR A 202 -0.85 10.53 -12.23
CA THR A 202 0.58 10.82 -12.35
C THR A 202 0.95 11.89 -11.35
N PHE A 203 1.87 11.57 -10.43
CA PHE A 203 2.35 12.52 -9.44
C PHE A 203 3.29 13.53 -10.08
N ARG A 204 3.15 14.79 -9.69
CA ARG A 204 4.04 15.89 -10.06
C ARG A 204 4.90 16.27 -8.86
N PRO A 205 6.08 16.86 -9.05
CA PRO A 205 6.85 17.42 -7.96
C PRO A 205 5.98 18.32 -7.07
N GLY A 206 6.03 18.11 -5.76
CA GLY A 206 5.16 18.77 -4.78
C GLY A 206 3.77 18.15 -4.61
N ASP A 207 3.48 17.00 -5.20
CA ASP A 207 2.32 16.19 -4.81
C ASP A 207 2.67 15.32 -3.61
N LEU A 208 1.85 15.35 -2.57
CA LEU A 208 1.92 14.46 -1.43
C LEU A 208 0.60 13.72 -1.30
N VAL A 209 0.65 12.41 -1.25
CA VAL A 209 -0.52 11.54 -1.05
C VAL A 209 -0.37 10.81 0.27
N GLY A 210 -1.39 10.93 1.12
CA GLY A 210 -1.54 10.11 2.33
C GLY A 210 -2.67 9.09 2.12
N PHE A 211 -2.47 7.87 2.58
CA PHE A 211 -3.52 6.84 2.51
C PHE A 211 -3.42 5.83 3.65
N ASP A 212 -4.56 5.28 4.02
CA ASP A 212 -4.67 4.18 4.96
C ASP A 212 -4.13 2.89 4.29
N ASN A 213 -2.94 2.48 4.68
CA ASN A 213 -2.26 1.32 4.10
C ASN A 213 -2.94 -0.01 4.43
N ARG A 214 -3.79 -0.06 5.45
CA ARG A 214 -4.56 -1.27 5.79
C ARG A 214 -5.84 -1.39 4.97
N ARG A 215 -6.31 -0.27 4.39
CA ARG A 215 -7.53 -0.17 3.61
C ARG A 215 -7.27 0.03 2.13
N VAL A 216 -6.40 0.96 1.75
CA VAL A 216 -6.19 1.35 0.36
C VAL A 216 -5.11 0.49 -0.29
N LEU A 217 -5.49 -0.21 -1.34
CA LEU A 217 -4.56 -0.90 -2.21
C LEU A 217 -3.93 0.12 -3.15
N HIS A 218 -2.61 0.06 -3.29
CA HIS A 218 -1.89 0.95 -4.16
C HIS A 218 -0.96 0.20 -5.12
N GLY A 219 -0.68 0.82 -6.24
CA GLY A 219 0.15 0.23 -7.29
C GLY A 219 0.69 1.29 -8.24
N ARG A 220 1.37 0.85 -9.27
CA ARG A 220 2.01 1.74 -10.24
C ARG A 220 2.09 1.06 -11.60
N ASP A 221 1.74 1.80 -12.64
CA ASP A 221 1.98 1.37 -14.01
C ASP A 221 3.49 1.26 -14.31
N ALA A 222 3.84 0.48 -15.32
CA ALA A 222 5.22 0.39 -15.77
C ALA A 222 5.71 1.73 -16.36
N PHE A 223 7.01 1.95 -16.29
CA PHE A 223 7.73 3.02 -16.97
C PHE A 223 9.13 2.56 -17.33
N GLU A 224 9.79 3.26 -18.26
CA GLU A 224 11.16 2.96 -18.69
C GLU A 224 12.17 3.60 -17.71
N PRO A 225 12.92 2.80 -16.92
CA PRO A 225 14.07 3.31 -16.18
C PRO A 225 15.10 3.91 -17.13
N GLY A 226 15.64 5.08 -16.78
CA GLY A 226 16.63 5.77 -17.61
C GLY A 226 16.06 6.73 -18.66
N ALA A 227 14.74 6.71 -18.93
CA ALA A 227 14.07 7.71 -19.77
C ALA A 227 13.68 8.99 -19.02
N GLY A 228 14.14 9.14 -17.78
CA GLY A 228 13.86 10.26 -16.87
C GLY A 228 14.05 9.84 -15.43
N THR A 229 13.72 10.73 -14.50
CA THR A 229 13.86 10.52 -13.06
C THR A 229 12.49 10.45 -12.40
N ARG A 230 12.30 9.50 -11.48
CA ARG A 230 11.13 9.42 -10.61
C ARG A 230 11.59 9.15 -9.17
N VAL A 231 11.39 10.13 -8.32
CA VAL A 231 11.80 10.09 -6.92
C VAL A 231 10.61 10.40 -6.03
N LEU A 232 10.21 9.42 -5.23
CA LEU A 232 9.24 9.61 -4.17
C LEU A 232 9.94 9.38 -2.83
N GLN A 233 9.70 10.25 -1.87
CA GLN A 233 10.04 10.04 -0.47
C GLN A 233 8.80 9.53 0.25
N GLY A 234 8.94 8.54 1.14
CA GLY A 234 7.82 7.99 1.89
C GLY A 234 8.12 7.80 3.36
N CYS A 235 7.06 7.69 4.15
CA CYS A 235 7.08 7.31 5.56
C CYS A 235 5.74 6.69 5.97
N TYR A 236 5.72 6.18 7.20
CA TYR A 236 4.52 5.57 7.79
C TYR A 236 4.19 6.22 9.14
N LEU A 237 2.89 6.21 9.49
CA LEU A 237 2.37 6.42 10.84
C LEU A 237 1.54 5.20 11.26
N ASP A 238 1.39 4.99 12.56
CA ASP A 238 0.40 4.05 13.07
C ASP A 238 -0.99 4.69 13.15
N HIS A 239 -2.06 3.87 13.18
CA HIS A 239 -3.43 4.39 13.27
C HIS A 239 -3.68 5.17 14.56
N ASP A 240 -2.99 4.77 15.64
CA ASP A 240 -3.16 5.39 16.96
C ASP A 240 -2.55 6.80 17.05
N ASP A 241 -1.79 7.20 16.04
CA ASP A 241 -1.10 8.50 15.98
C ASP A 241 -1.88 9.55 15.16
N LEU A 242 -3.00 9.20 14.54
CA LEU A 242 -3.87 10.05 13.75
C LEU A 242 -5.28 10.08 14.34
#